data_5b24babd0b15644fe7840b182cef095d
#
_entry.id   5b24babd0b15644fe7840b182cef095d
#
_cell.length_a   1.000
_cell.length_b   1.000
_cell.length_c   1.000
_cell.angle_alpha   90.00
_cell.angle_beta   90.00
_cell.angle_gamma   90.00
#
_symmetry.space_group_name_H-M   'P 1'
#
loop_
_entity.id
_entity.type
_entity.pdbx_description
1 polymer ?
#
loop_
_entity_poly.entity_id
_entity_poly.type
_entity_poly.pdbx_seq_one_letter_code
_entity_poly.pdbx_strand_id
1 'polypeptide(L)'
;MKKLFLLSVILGVVFFSCKKPQGFDYRDVRNMKIEKIGFDKTSLKMDLIYFNPNNFGVILKNVDCDIYIDHNFLGHYKLDTIMKIEKRSEFSLPSNIQVEMKNVYKNALSVLVNKEIELNVKGSSKVSKFGITITVPFDYKGKHRLSIF
;
A
#
# COMPACT_ATOMS: atom_id res chain seq x y z
N MET A 1 42.25 -5.81 -34.28
CA MET A 1 40.92 -6.50 -34.31
C MET A 1 40.55 -7.11 -32.98
N LYS A 2 41.39 -7.88 -32.28
CA LYS A 2 41.04 -8.49 -30.96
C LYS A 2 40.69 -7.48 -29.87
N LYS A 3 41.35 -6.33 -29.79
CA LYS A 3 41.06 -5.27 -28.79
C LYS A 3 39.71 -4.58 -29.02
N LEU A 4 39.31 -4.42 -30.28
CA LEU A 4 37.99 -3.84 -30.62
C LEU A 4 36.85 -4.78 -30.28
N PHE A 5 37.06 -6.08 -30.45
CA PHE A 5 36.06 -7.12 -30.08
C PHE A 5 35.86 -7.21 -28.56
N LEU A 6 36.95 -7.10 -27.78
CA LEU A 6 36.90 -7.06 -26.31
C LEU A 6 36.16 -5.81 -25.81
N LEU A 7 36.35 -4.66 -26.41
CA LEU A 7 35.69 -3.41 -26.06
C LEU A 7 34.19 -3.50 -26.36
N SER A 8 33.79 -4.15 -27.46
CA SER A 8 32.39 -4.37 -27.84
C SER A 8 31.67 -5.32 -26.88
N VAL A 9 32.33 -6.36 -26.35
CA VAL A 9 31.78 -7.29 -25.38
C VAL A 9 31.60 -6.62 -24.02
N ILE A 10 32.54 -5.79 -23.58
CA ILE A 10 32.44 -5.03 -22.32
C ILE A 10 31.29 -4.02 -22.38
N LEU A 11 31.09 -3.33 -23.52
CA LEU A 11 29.98 -2.38 -23.69
C LEU A 11 28.60 -3.07 -23.70
N GLY A 12 28.52 -4.32 -24.19
CA GLY A 12 27.26 -5.10 -24.19
C GLY A 12 26.79 -5.56 -22.81
N VAL A 13 27.69 -5.69 -21.84
CA VAL A 13 27.34 -6.15 -20.46
C VAL A 13 26.75 -5.03 -19.63
N VAL A 14 26.94 -3.77 -19.97
CA VAL A 14 26.46 -2.61 -19.20
C VAL A 14 24.94 -2.37 -19.38
N PHE A 15 24.31 -2.98 -20.38
CA PHE A 15 22.87 -2.87 -20.64
C PHE A 15 22.01 -3.90 -19.88
N PHE A 16 22.53 -4.62 -18.89
CA PHE A 16 21.68 -5.39 -17.99
C PHE A 16 20.86 -4.41 -17.15
N SER A 17 19.75 -4.04 -17.73
CA SER A 17 18.68 -3.20 -17.20
C SER A 17 18.33 -3.58 -15.75
N CYS A 18 18.76 -2.78 -14.80
CA CYS A 18 18.15 -2.79 -13.46
C CYS A 18 16.66 -2.48 -13.62
N LYS A 19 15.81 -3.50 -13.52
CA LYS A 19 14.35 -3.29 -13.46
C LYS A 19 14.07 -2.38 -12.27
N LYS A 20 13.37 -1.28 -12.53
CA LYS A 20 12.91 -0.39 -11.46
C LYS A 20 12.11 -1.18 -10.42
N PRO A 21 12.29 -0.92 -9.13
CA PRO A 21 11.44 -1.49 -8.09
C PRO A 21 9.97 -1.20 -8.41
N GLN A 22 9.14 -2.24 -8.31
CA GLN A 22 7.69 -2.13 -8.46
C GLN A 22 7.06 -1.94 -7.08
N GLY A 23 5.97 -1.20 -6.99
CA GLY A 23 5.15 -1.12 -5.79
C GLY A 23 4.59 -2.50 -5.41
N PHE A 24 4.06 -2.62 -4.20
CA PHE A 24 3.37 -3.83 -3.78
C PHE A 24 1.99 -3.89 -4.42
N ASP A 25 1.61 -5.07 -4.92
CA ASP A 25 0.30 -5.30 -5.51
C ASP A 25 -0.71 -5.59 -4.40
N TYR A 26 -1.77 -4.79 -4.30
CA TYR A 26 -2.90 -5.11 -3.44
C TYR A 26 -3.61 -6.37 -3.93
N ARG A 27 -4.01 -7.26 -3.00
CA ARG A 27 -4.68 -8.52 -3.28
C ARG A 27 -6.05 -8.62 -2.67
N ASP A 28 -6.17 -8.35 -1.35
CA ASP A 28 -7.37 -8.67 -0.58
C ASP A 28 -7.45 -7.90 0.73
N VAL A 29 -8.62 -7.91 1.36
CA VAL A 29 -8.85 -7.52 2.77
C VAL A 29 -9.39 -8.71 3.53
N ARG A 30 -8.77 -9.04 4.68
CA ARG A 30 -9.21 -10.12 5.55
C ARG A 30 -9.43 -9.63 6.97
N ASN A 31 -10.15 -10.42 7.77
CA ASN A 31 -10.33 -10.19 9.22
C ASN A 31 -10.87 -8.80 9.57
N MET A 32 -11.72 -8.23 8.72
CA MET A 32 -12.33 -6.93 8.98
C MET A 32 -13.23 -7.00 10.21
N LYS A 33 -12.98 -6.13 11.20
CA LYS A 33 -13.74 -6.01 12.44
C LYS A 33 -13.83 -4.55 12.87
N ILE A 34 -15.00 -4.17 13.37
CA ILE A 34 -15.17 -2.91 14.09
C ILE A 34 -14.73 -3.16 15.53
N GLU A 35 -13.64 -2.55 15.97
CA GLU A 35 -13.06 -2.76 17.29
C GLU A 35 -13.67 -1.83 18.34
N LYS A 36 -13.92 -0.58 17.96
CA LYS A 36 -14.51 0.42 18.85
C LYS A 36 -15.45 1.32 18.06
N ILE A 37 -16.71 1.36 18.51
CA ILE A 37 -17.70 2.29 17.97
C ILE A 37 -17.73 3.52 18.89
N GLY A 38 -17.51 4.72 18.33
CA GLY A 38 -17.62 5.99 19.03
C GLY A 38 -18.38 7.00 18.20
N PHE A 39 -18.96 8.02 18.86
CA PHE A 39 -19.69 9.09 18.16
C PHE A 39 -18.78 9.94 17.27
N ASP A 40 -17.53 10.18 17.72
CA ASP A 40 -16.58 11.00 16.98
C ASP A 40 -15.67 10.16 16.09
N LYS A 41 -15.20 9.01 16.60
CA LYS A 41 -14.26 8.12 15.92
C LYS A 41 -14.63 6.66 16.11
N THR A 42 -14.52 5.89 15.06
CA THR A 42 -14.66 4.43 15.04
C THR A 42 -13.33 3.81 14.62
N SER A 43 -12.90 2.75 15.32
CA SER A 43 -11.71 1.96 14.95
C SER A 43 -12.11 0.77 14.10
N LEU A 44 -11.55 0.69 12.92
CA LEU A 44 -11.70 -0.41 11.98
C LEU A 44 -10.40 -1.18 11.88
N LYS A 45 -10.40 -2.43 12.33
CA LYS A 45 -9.26 -3.34 12.25
C LYS A 45 -9.41 -4.28 11.07
N MET A 46 -8.36 -4.47 10.29
CA MET A 46 -8.34 -5.37 9.14
C MET A 46 -6.92 -5.78 8.78
N ASP A 47 -6.80 -6.85 8.02
CA ASP A 47 -5.54 -7.29 7.42
C ASP A 47 -5.58 -6.99 5.93
N LEU A 48 -4.72 -6.08 5.47
CA LEU A 48 -4.54 -5.79 4.06
C LEU A 48 -3.51 -6.77 3.48
N ILE A 49 -3.92 -7.52 2.48
CA ILE A 49 -3.07 -8.52 1.83
C ILE A 49 -2.44 -7.92 0.59
N TYR A 50 -1.12 -7.95 0.56
CA TYR A 50 -0.31 -7.47 -0.55
C TYR A 50 0.62 -8.56 -1.07
N PHE A 51 1.06 -8.40 -2.30
CA PHE A 51 2.09 -9.23 -2.93
C PHE A 51 3.30 -8.36 -3.31
N ASN A 52 4.50 -8.84 -3.00
CA ASN A 52 5.74 -8.23 -3.47
C ASN A 52 6.14 -8.79 -4.84
N PRO A 53 5.96 -8.04 -5.95
CA PRO A 53 6.29 -8.52 -7.30
C PRO A 53 7.80 -8.51 -7.58
N ASN A 54 8.59 -7.92 -6.69
CA ASN A 54 10.03 -7.76 -6.87
C ASN A 54 10.77 -9.08 -6.64
N ASN A 55 11.91 -9.26 -7.28
CA ASN A 55 12.80 -10.40 -7.08
C ASN A 55 13.73 -10.23 -5.87
N PHE A 56 13.45 -9.27 -5.01
CA PHE A 56 14.18 -9.00 -3.77
C PHE A 56 13.21 -8.71 -2.62
N GLY A 57 13.64 -9.05 -1.42
CA GLY A 57 12.94 -8.72 -0.18
C GLY A 57 13.34 -7.34 0.35
N VAL A 58 12.50 -6.80 1.21
CA VAL A 58 12.72 -5.54 1.93
C VAL A 58 12.24 -5.65 3.37
N ILE A 59 12.66 -4.70 4.20
CA ILE A 59 12.10 -4.51 5.55
C ILE A 59 11.20 -3.28 5.49
N LEU A 60 9.90 -3.46 5.74
CA LEU A 60 8.97 -2.36 5.92
C LEU A 60 9.13 -1.81 7.34
N LYS A 61 9.32 -0.50 7.48
CA LYS A 61 9.52 0.18 8.76
C LYS A 61 8.37 1.08 9.16
N ASN A 62 7.73 1.70 8.18
CA ASN A 62 6.63 2.63 8.42
C ASN A 62 5.71 2.69 7.21
N VAL A 63 4.42 2.87 7.48
CA VAL A 63 3.41 3.34 6.52
C VAL A 63 2.70 4.52 7.15
N ASP A 64 2.50 5.56 6.37
CA ASP A 64 1.83 6.79 6.79
C ASP A 64 1.01 7.32 5.61
N CYS A 65 -0.33 7.32 5.73
CA CYS A 65 -1.20 7.72 4.64
C CYS A 65 -2.55 8.26 5.08
N ASP A 66 -3.14 9.05 4.19
CA ASP A 66 -4.49 9.56 4.26
C ASP A 66 -5.40 8.76 3.33
N ILE A 67 -6.61 8.47 3.81
CA ILE A 67 -7.62 7.69 3.12
C ILE A 67 -8.81 8.58 2.80
N TYR A 68 -9.26 8.54 1.54
CA TYR A 68 -10.39 9.30 1.03
C TYR A 68 -11.40 8.36 0.37
N ILE A 69 -12.69 8.64 0.53
CA ILE A 69 -13.80 8.00 -0.19
C ILE A 69 -14.57 9.09 -0.92
N ASP A 70 -14.78 8.91 -2.24
CA ASP A 70 -15.47 9.88 -3.12
C ASP A 70 -14.93 11.30 -2.89
N HIS A 71 -13.60 11.46 -2.85
CA HIS A 71 -12.86 12.71 -2.60
C HIS A 71 -12.96 13.27 -1.15
N ASN A 72 -13.73 12.64 -0.27
CA ASN A 72 -13.86 13.09 1.11
C ASN A 72 -12.87 12.36 2.02
N PHE A 73 -12.18 13.11 2.86
CA PHE A 73 -11.25 12.55 3.85
C PHE A 73 -12.00 11.63 4.81
N LEU A 74 -11.57 10.38 4.89
CA LEU A 74 -12.13 9.37 5.78
C LEU A 74 -11.34 9.28 7.09
N GLY A 75 -10.02 9.22 6.98
CA GLY A 75 -9.16 9.08 8.14
C GLY A 75 -7.68 8.96 7.76
N HIS A 76 -6.86 8.95 8.80
CA HIS A 76 -5.42 8.79 8.70
C HIS A 76 -5.01 7.41 9.21
N TYR A 77 -4.10 6.76 8.50
CA TYR A 77 -3.52 5.48 8.89
C TYR A 77 -2.01 5.62 9.05
N LYS A 78 -1.53 5.18 10.21
CA LYS A 78 -0.10 5.12 10.51
C LYS A 78 0.25 3.77 11.12
N LEU A 79 1.30 3.16 10.58
CA LEU A 79 1.87 1.94 11.11
C LEU A 79 3.38 2.10 11.24
N ASP A 80 3.90 1.97 12.44
CA ASP A 80 5.32 1.80 12.71
C ASP A 80 5.58 0.31 12.98
N THR A 81 6.48 -0.30 12.21
CA THR A 81 6.74 -1.75 12.27
C THR A 81 8.17 -2.07 11.84
N ILE A 82 8.59 -3.31 12.08
CA ILE A 82 9.77 -3.90 11.46
C ILE A 82 9.31 -5.24 10.88
N MET A 83 8.77 -5.18 9.66
CA MET A 83 8.22 -6.35 8.97
C MET A 83 9.13 -6.75 7.81
N LYS A 84 9.64 -7.96 7.84
CA LYS A 84 10.39 -8.54 6.73
C LYS A 84 9.42 -9.02 5.65
N ILE A 85 9.54 -8.46 4.45
CA ILE A 85 8.77 -8.84 3.28
C ILE A 85 9.71 -9.58 2.32
N GLU A 86 9.41 -10.84 2.07
CA GLU A 86 10.20 -11.68 1.20
C GLU A 86 9.98 -11.34 -0.29
N LYS A 87 10.92 -11.75 -1.14
CA LYS A 87 10.77 -11.63 -2.60
C LYS A 87 9.65 -12.53 -3.10
N ARG A 88 8.89 -12.06 -4.10
CA ARG A 88 7.84 -12.86 -4.76
C ARG A 88 6.88 -13.53 -3.78
N SER A 89 6.52 -12.84 -2.72
CA SER A 89 5.68 -13.38 -1.65
C SER A 89 4.49 -12.50 -1.33
N GLU A 90 3.45 -13.11 -0.83
CA GLU A 90 2.31 -12.46 -0.20
C GLU A 90 2.65 -12.11 1.24
N PHE A 91 2.15 -10.98 1.73
CA PHE A 91 2.28 -10.58 3.13
C PHE A 91 1.01 -9.87 3.59
N SER A 92 0.77 -9.95 4.90
CA SER A 92 -0.36 -9.30 5.56
C SER A 92 0.12 -8.04 6.27
N LEU A 93 -0.55 -6.92 6.01
CA LEU A 93 -0.32 -5.65 6.69
C LEU A 93 -1.48 -5.43 7.68
N PRO A 94 -1.26 -5.66 8.99
CA PRO A 94 -2.30 -5.42 9.99
C PRO A 94 -2.58 -3.92 10.07
N SER A 95 -3.84 -3.55 9.92
CA SER A 95 -4.26 -2.16 9.84
C SER A 95 -5.32 -1.85 10.87
N ASN A 96 -5.13 -0.77 11.61
CA ASN A 96 -6.12 -0.20 12.51
C ASN A 96 -6.36 1.24 12.07
N ILE A 97 -7.48 1.45 11.37
CA ILE A 97 -7.83 2.74 10.78
C ILE A 97 -8.82 3.43 11.70
N GLN A 98 -8.48 4.64 12.13
CA GLN A 98 -9.42 5.50 12.85
C GLN A 98 -10.23 6.31 11.84
N VAL A 99 -11.52 6.03 11.80
CA VAL A 99 -12.49 6.68 10.91
C VAL A 99 -13.21 7.77 11.68
N GLU A 100 -13.18 9.00 11.20
CA GLU A 100 -13.93 10.12 11.76
C GLU A 100 -15.40 10.03 11.35
N MET A 101 -16.28 9.76 12.30
CA MET A 101 -17.70 9.51 12.04
C MET A 101 -18.43 10.71 11.41
N LYS A 102 -18.02 11.94 11.73
CA LYS A 102 -18.57 13.14 11.07
C LYS A 102 -18.41 13.12 9.54
N ASN A 103 -17.32 12.49 9.05
CA ASN A 103 -17.06 12.36 7.62
C ASN A 103 -17.85 11.19 7.01
N VAL A 104 -18.12 10.14 7.79
CA VAL A 104 -18.97 9.02 7.40
C VAL A 104 -20.42 9.48 7.26
N TYR A 105 -20.95 10.25 8.19
CA TYR A 105 -22.34 10.73 8.14
C TYR A 105 -22.61 11.59 6.90
N LYS A 106 -21.65 12.40 6.46
CA LYS A 106 -21.77 13.18 5.23
C LYS A 106 -21.88 12.32 3.98
N ASN A 107 -21.30 11.11 4.01
CA ASN A 107 -21.21 10.20 2.87
C ASN A 107 -22.04 8.91 3.05
N ALA A 108 -22.68 8.74 4.21
CA ALA A 108 -23.37 7.49 4.59
C ALA A 108 -24.44 7.08 3.58
N LEU A 109 -25.14 8.04 2.97
CA LEU A 109 -26.13 7.76 1.92
C LEU A 109 -25.51 7.13 0.67
N SER A 110 -24.28 7.48 0.31
CA SER A 110 -23.58 6.88 -0.84
C SER A 110 -23.05 5.49 -0.55
N VAL A 111 -22.66 5.22 0.70
CA VAL A 111 -22.14 3.93 1.15
C VAL A 111 -23.26 2.91 1.38
N LEU A 112 -24.46 3.38 1.84
CA LEU A 112 -25.60 2.53 2.16
C LEU A 112 -26.35 1.99 0.94
N VAL A 113 -26.13 2.53 -0.26
CA VAL A 113 -26.94 2.20 -1.46
C VAL A 113 -26.17 1.32 -2.45
N ASN A 114 -25.36 0.36 -1.99
CA ASN A 114 -24.64 -0.54 -2.92
C ASN A 114 -23.91 0.17 -4.07
N LYS A 115 -23.49 1.38 -3.85
CA LYS A 115 -22.85 2.22 -4.85
C LYS A 115 -21.36 1.87 -4.97
N GLU A 116 -20.85 1.92 -6.17
CA GLU A 116 -19.42 1.93 -6.42
C GLU A 116 -18.80 3.17 -5.80
N ILE A 117 -17.81 3.01 -4.91
CA ILE A 117 -17.08 4.11 -4.28
C ILE A 117 -15.69 4.25 -4.92
N GLU A 118 -15.21 5.48 -5.02
CA GLU A 118 -13.81 5.75 -5.35
C GLU A 118 -12.98 5.80 -4.07
N LEU A 119 -12.10 4.82 -3.87
CA LEU A 119 -11.13 4.82 -2.79
C LEU A 119 -9.84 5.46 -3.29
N ASN A 120 -9.36 6.49 -2.57
CA ASN A 120 -8.07 7.10 -2.82
C ASN A 120 -7.23 7.04 -1.54
N VAL A 121 -6.01 6.50 -1.65
CA VAL A 121 -5.06 6.36 -0.52
C VAL A 121 -3.74 7.01 -0.91
N LYS A 122 -3.38 8.09 -0.25
CA LYS A 122 -2.17 8.88 -0.51
C LYS A 122 -1.24 8.86 0.68
N GLY A 123 0.02 8.56 0.42
CA GLY A 123 0.97 8.53 1.51
C GLY A 123 2.36 8.10 1.12
N SER A 124 3.09 7.59 2.09
CA SER A 124 4.43 7.06 1.90
C SER A 124 4.70 5.85 2.79
N SER A 125 5.63 5.03 2.37
CA SER A 125 6.17 3.94 3.17
C SER A 125 7.69 4.08 3.29
N LYS A 126 8.24 3.76 4.46
CA LYS A 126 9.68 3.63 4.66
C LYS A 126 10.07 2.17 4.54
N VAL A 127 10.91 1.87 3.56
CA VAL A 127 11.43 0.52 3.33
C VAL A 127 12.94 0.52 3.42
N SER A 128 13.51 -0.58 3.94
CA SER A 128 14.95 -0.75 4.09
C SER A 128 15.42 -1.99 3.36
N LYS A 129 16.57 -1.86 2.69
CA LYS A 129 17.28 -2.98 2.07
C LYS A 129 18.79 -2.77 2.26
N PHE A 130 19.50 -3.81 2.72
CA PHE A 130 20.95 -3.76 2.98
C PHE A 130 21.38 -2.57 3.87
N GLY A 131 20.58 -2.23 4.89
CA GLY A 131 20.87 -1.09 5.77
C GLY A 131 20.46 0.28 5.25
N ILE A 132 20.19 0.42 3.94
CA ILE A 132 19.73 1.68 3.34
C ILE A 132 18.22 1.77 3.49
N THR A 133 17.74 2.87 4.07
CA THR A 133 16.30 3.17 4.20
C THR A 133 15.91 4.25 3.22
N ILE A 134 14.85 4.02 2.47
CA ILE A 134 14.26 4.97 1.52
C ILE A 134 12.79 5.19 1.85
N THR A 135 12.29 6.38 1.52
CA THR A 135 10.86 6.69 1.56
C THR A 135 10.29 6.56 0.16
N VAL A 136 9.25 5.73 0.03
CA VAL A 136 8.56 5.46 -1.24
C VAL A 136 7.18 6.08 -1.14
N PRO A 137 6.88 7.15 -1.89
CA PRO A 137 5.54 7.71 -1.97
C PRO A 137 4.62 6.78 -2.77
N PHE A 138 3.33 6.79 -2.43
CA PHE A 138 2.30 6.12 -3.20
C PHE A 138 1.01 6.95 -3.27
N ASP A 139 0.29 6.81 -4.38
CA ASP A 139 -1.03 7.38 -4.60
C ASP A 139 -1.86 6.29 -5.29
N TYR A 140 -2.78 5.68 -4.54
CA TYR A 140 -3.66 4.64 -5.04
C TYR A 140 -5.06 5.24 -5.29
N LYS A 141 -5.61 4.97 -6.47
CA LYS A 141 -7.01 5.23 -6.81
C LYS A 141 -7.65 3.99 -7.38
N GLY A 142 -8.80 3.62 -6.85
CA GLY A 142 -9.54 2.47 -7.34
C GLY A 142 -11.02 2.58 -7.01
N LYS A 143 -11.83 1.97 -7.86
CA LYS A 143 -13.27 1.85 -7.64
C LYS A 143 -13.55 0.52 -6.96
N HIS A 144 -14.30 0.57 -5.89
CA HIS A 144 -14.67 -0.59 -5.08
C HIS A 144 -16.17 -0.61 -4.83
N ARG A 145 -16.74 -1.80 -4.90
CA ARG A 145 -18.12 -2.01 -4.47
C ARG A 145 -18.09 -2.58 -3.06
N LEU A 146 -18.57 -1.80 -2.09
CA LEU A 146 -18.72 -2.28 -0.72
C LEU A 146 -20.01 -3.10 -0.63
N SER A 147 -19.90 -4.42 -0.42
CA SER A 147 -21.01 -5.23 0.06
C SER A 147 -20.89 -5.31 1.57
N ILE A 148 -21.87 -4.76 2.28
CA ILE A 148 -21.90 -4.75 3.76
C ILE A 148 -22.55 -6.02 4.32
N PHE A 149 -22.98 -6.95 3.44
CA PHE A 149 -23.66 -8.21 3.83
C PHE A 149 -23.11 -9.38 3.03
#